data_2f3c4635ad2557ec68eca13808316f3e
#
_entry.id   2f3c4635ad2557ec68eca13808316f3e
#
_cell.length_a   1.000
_cell.length_b   1.000
_cell.length_c   1.000
_cell.angle_alpha   90.00
_cell.angle_beta   90.00
_cell.angle_gamma   90.00
#
_symmetry.space_group_name_H-M   'P 1'
#
loop_
_entity.id
_entity.type
_entity.pdbx_description
1 polymer ?
#
loop_
_entity_poly.entity_id
_entity_poly.type
_entity_poly.pdbx_seq_one_letter_code
_entity_poly.pdbx_strand_id
1 'polypeptide(L)'
;DDAELAALIVQSPNVFGVVEHLAEQAEWIHARKGLLITGFTEAMAYGLLATPGSQGADIVCGEGQSFGLSQAFGGPYLGLMATRKAFVRNLPGRLVGQTVDNKGKRAFVLTLSTREQHIRREKAVSNICSNAGLCAMTCAMYLASMGGTGLRHMAQLNRDKAEYLKAGLAKLGFRPVYSGQTFNEFVMAAPAGFDAKWKRLLEEKKIMFGMDLSKWYPLADSYLFCVTETRSRADIDAILKEIA
;
A
#
# COMPACT_ATOMS: atom_id res chain seq x y z
N ASP A 1 8.56 -28.85 -7.34
CA ASP A 1 10.02 -28.68 -7.26
C ASP A 1 10.38 -28.12 -5.88
N ASP A 2 11.03 -28.96 -5.05
CA ASP A 2 11.56 -28.54 -3.74
C ASP A 2 12.86 -27.73 -3.89
N ALA A 3 12.84 -26.73 -4.77
CA ALA A 3 13.95 -25.82 -4.90
C ALA A 3 14.15 -25.05 -3.58
N GLU A 4 15.38 -24.81 -3.18
CA GLU A 4 15.72 -23.97 -2.05
C GLU A 4 15.23 -22.54 -2.32
N LEU A 5 14.11 -22.15 -1.72
CA LEU A 5 13.54 -20.83 -1.84
C LEU A 5 14.08 -19.93 -0.73
N ALA A 6 14.79 -18.87 -1.08
CA ALA A 6 15.29 -17.90 -0.11
C ALA A 6 14.15 -17.03 0.47
N ALA A 7 13.18 -16.65 -0.36
CA ALA A 7 12.06 -15.83 0.05
C ALA A 7 10.85 -15.97 -0.88
N LEU A 8 9.67 -15.68 -0.33
CA LEU A 8 8.44 -15.40 -1.06
C LEU A 8 8.15 -13.91 -0.94
N ILE A 9 7.97 -13.22 -2.06
CA ILE A 9 7.65 -11.78 -2.10
C ILE A 9 6.19 -11.62 -2.52
N VAL A 10 5.38 -10.97 -1.70
CA VAL A 10 3.94 -10.80 -1.91
C VAL A 10 3.56 -9.34 -1.70
N GLN A 11 2.79 -8.77 -2.61
CA GLN A 11 2.15 -7.47 -2.41
C GLN A 11 0.73 -7.68 -1.88
N SER A 12 0.36 -6.97 -0.79
CA SER A 12 -1.00 -6.98 -0.25
C SER A 12 -1.40 -5.59 0.27
N PRO A 13 -2.55 -5.00 -0.18
CA PRO A 13 -3.34 -5.46 -1.30
C PRO A 13 -2.50 -5.57 -2.58
N ASN A 14 -2.81 -6.52 -3.46
CA ASN A 14 -2.06 -6.72 -4.70
C ASN A 14 -2.46 -5.70 -5.80
N VAL A 15 -1.84 -5.77 -6.98
CA VAL A 15 -2.10 -4.83 -8.09
C VAL A 15 -3.55 -4.83 -8.57
N PHE A 16 -4.33 -5.85 -8.26
CA PHE A 16 -5.77 -5.95 -8.59
C PHE A 16 -6.67 -5.53 -7.41
N GLY A 17 -6.08 -5.01 -6.34
CA GLY A 17 -6.78 -4.58 -5.13
C GLY A 17 -7.12 -5.71 -4.16
N VAL A 18 -6.79 -6.96 -4.48
CA VAL A 18 -7.13 -8.12 -3.64
C VAL A 18 -6.20 -8.20 -2.42
N VAL A 19 -6.78 -8.45 -1.27
CA VAL A 19 -6.07 -8.70 -0.01
C VAL A 19 -5.61 -10.16 0.03
N GLU A 20 -4.31 -10.37 0.16
CA GLU A 20 -3.68 -11.68 0.15
C GLU A 20 -3.74 -12.40 1.52
N HIS A 21 -3.74 -13.74 1.52
CA HIS A 21 -3.73 -14.57 2.72
C HIS A 21 -2.30 -14.75 3.28
N LEU A 22 -1.75 -13.68 3.84
CA LEU A 22 -0.33 -13.63 4.25
C LEU A 22 0.03 -14.67 5.31
N ALA A 23 -0.87 -15.03 6.22
CA ALA A 23 -0.59 -16.02 7.27
C ALA A 23 -0.31 -17.41 6.68
N GLU A 24 -1.12 -17.86 5.74
CA GLU A 24 -0.94 -19.15 5.04
C GLU A 24 0.36 -19.16 4.24
N GLN A 25 0.67 -18.05 3.58
CA GLN A 25 1.89 -17.86 2.80
C GLN A 25 3.13 -17.85 3.69
N ALA A 26 3.03 -17.24 4.89
CA ALA A 26 4.09 -17.26 5.90
C ALA A 26 4.38 -18.70 6.37
N GLU A 27 3.34 -19.44 6.74
CA GLU A 27 3.48 -20.86 7.15
C GLU A 27 4.15 -21.68 6.04
N TRP A 28 3.70 -21.51 4.79
CA TRP A 28 4.21 -22.23 3.64
C TRP A 28 5.70 -21.98 3.38
N ILE A 29 6.15 -20.73 3.40
CA ILE A 29 7.55 -20.37 3.13
C ILE A 29 8.47 -20.67 4.31
N HIS A 30 7.98 -20.47 5.54
CA HIS A 30 8.76 -20.78 6.75
C HIS A 30 9.02 -22.27 6.92
N ALA A 31 8.06 -23.14 6.53
CA ALA A 31 8.28 -24.59 6.49
C ALA A 31 9.46 -24.97 5.57
N ARG A 32 9.80 -24.12 4.60
CA ARG A 32 10.92 -24.26 3.66
C ARG A 32 12.16 -23.46 4.08
N LYS A 33 12.17 -22.89 5.29
CA LYS A 33 13.23 -22.06 5.84
C LYS A 33 13.48 -20.75 5.05
N GLY A 34 12.56 -20.36 4.17
CA GLY A 34 12.58 -19.10 3.46
C GLY A 34 11.93 -17.97 4.26
N LEU A 35 11.98 -16.75 3.74
CA LEU A 35 11.42 -15.54 4.37
C LEU A 35 10.15 -15.11 3.63
N LEU A 36 9.16 -14.57 4.37
CA LEU A 36 8.06 -13.83 3.76
C LEU A 36 8.40 -12.34 3.74
N ILE A 37 8.47 -11.77 2.54
CA ILE A 37 8.64 -10.34 2.30
C ILE A 37 7.33 -9.79 1.76
N THR A 38 6.72 -8.83 2.47
CA THR A 38 5.45 -8.24 2.04
C THR A 38 5.66 -6.81 1.58
N GLY A 39 5.17 -6.50 0.37
CA GLY A 39 5.08 -5.14 -0.15
C GLY A 39 3.67 -4.58 -0.05
N PHE A 40 3.53 -3.25 -0.02
CA PHE A 40 2.25 -2.55 -0.14
C PHE A 40 2.43 -1.18 -0.79
N THR A 41 1.41 -0.73 -1.50
CA THR A 41 1.35 0.62 -2.11
C THR A 41 0.36 1.52 -1.39
N GLU A 42 -0.57 0.95 -0.61
CA GLU A 42 -1.61 1.67 0.13
C GLU A 42 -1.51 1.40 1.63
N ALA A 43 -0.82 2.28 2.35
CA ALA A 43 -0.61 2.15 3.78
C ALA A 43 -1.90 2.34 4.61
N MET A 44 -2.87 3.11 4.11
CA MET A 44 -4.16 3.34 4.79
C MET A 44 -4.94 2.05 5.02
N ALA A 45 -4.74 1.04 4.18
CA ALA A 45 -5.37 -0.27 4.31
C ALA A 45 -5.12 -0.90 5.70
N TYR A 46 -3.96 -0.65 6.29
CA TYR A 46 -3.60 -1.20 7.61
C TYR A 46 -4.22 -0.46 8.80
N GLY A 47 -5.00 0.56 8.56
CA GLY A 47 -5.95 1.08 9.57
C GLY A 47 -7.11 0.11 9.83
N LEU A 48 -7.38 -0.82 8.90
CA LEU A 48 -8.47 -1.79 8.96
C LEU A 48 -7.98 -3.24 8.90
N LEU A 49 -7.02 -3.55 8.03
CA LEU A 49 -6.49 -4.89 7.83
C LEU A 49 -5.50 -5.29 8.92
N ALA A 50 -5.39 -6.59 9.19
CA ALA A 50 -4.31 -7.12 10.01
C ALA A 50 -2.95 -6.78 9.40
N THR A 51 -1.99 -6.34 10.22
CA THR A 51 -0.67 -5.94 9.73
C THR A 51 0.11 -7.14 9.19
N PRO A 52 0.94 -6.98 8.14
CA PRO A 52 1.73 -8.09 7.60
C PRO A 52 2.63 -8.76 8.65
N GLY A 53 3.24 -7.96 9.54
CA GLY A 53 4.06 -8.50 10.63
C GLY A 53 3.28 -9.38 11.61
N SER A 54 2.01 -9.07 11.91
CA SER A 54 1.15 -9.91 12.76
C SER A 54 0.73 -11.20 12.06
N GLN A 55 0.79 -11.25 10.74
CA GLN A 55 0.49 -12.40 9.90
C GLN A 55 1.73 -13.21 9.51
N GLY A 56 2.89 -12.91 10.10
CA GLY A 56 4.09 -13.71 9.90
C GLY A 56 5.13 -13.13 8.95
N ALA A 57 4.90 -11.97 8.32
CA ALA A 57 5.92 -11.37 7.46
C ALA A 57 7.23 -11.08 8.22
N ASP A 58 8.36 -11.38 7.59
CA ASP A 58 9.70 -11.16 8.14
C ASP A 58 10.22 -9.77 7.82
N ILE A 59 9.92 -9.30 6.61
CA ILE A 59 10.27 -7.97 6.11
C ILE A 59 9.02 -7.38 5.46
N VAL A 60 8.75 -6.12 5.77
CA VAL A 60 7.63 -5.36 5.21
C VAL A 60 8.18 -4.07 4.65
N CYS A 61 7.83 -3.75 3.41
CA CYS A 61 8.20 -2.48 2.78
C CYS A 61 7.03 -1.94 1.97
N GLY A 62 6.94 -0.63 1.86
CA GLY A 62 5.85 -0.03 1.09
C GLY A 62 5.87 1.47 1.09
N GLU A 63 4.79 2.04 0.60
CA GLU A 63 4.62 3.46 0.37
C GLU A 63 3.72 4.09 1.43
N GLY A 64 4.17 5.20 2.01
CA GLY A 64 3.46 5.94 3.05
C GLY A 64 2.75 7.21 2.57
N GLN A 65 2.61 7.44 1.27
CA GLN A 65 2.03 8.65 0.70
C GLN A 65 0.63 8.96 1.27
N SER A 66 -0.22 7.95 1.45
CA SER A 66 -1.58 8.10 1.99
C SER A 66 -1.63 8.61 3.44
N PHE A 67 -0.51 8.65 4.14
CA PHE A 67 -0.41 9.24 5.48
C PHE A 67 -0.13 10.75 5.43
N GLY A 68 -0.97 11.50 4.72
CA GLY A 68 -1.00 12.96 4.75
C GLY A 68 -0.06 13.65 3.76
N LEU A 69 0.53 12.94 2.81
CA LEU A 69 1.26 13.55 1.70
C LEU A 69 0.33 13.75 0.50
N SER A 70 0.48 14.88 -0.18
CA SER A 70 -0.24 15.11 -1.43
C SER A 70 0.31 14.26 -2.56
N GLN A 71 -0.52 13.95 -3.54
CA GLN A 71 -0.06 13.31 -4.78
C GLN A 71 0.88 14.26 -5.54
N ALA A 72 2.07 13.77 -5.90
CA ALA A 72 3.12 14.57 -6.51
C ALA A 72 3.62 13.98 -7.85
N PHE A 73 2.84 13.12 -8.50
CA PHE A 73 3.11 12.55 -9.83
C PHE A 73 4.54 12.00 -10.00
N GLY A 74 5.00 11.22 -9.03
CA GLY A 74 6.32 10.60 -9.06
C GLY A 74 7.30 11.10 -8.01
N GLY A 75 6.88 11.86 -7.03
CA GLY A 75 7.70 12.22 -5.89
C GLY A 75 7.49 13.60 -5.32
N PRO A 76 8.07 13.93 -4.15
CA PRO A 76 8.67 12.98 -3.22
C PRO A 76 7.58 12.25 -2.41
N TYR A 77 7.78 10.97 -2.17
CA TYR A 77 6.94 10.12 -1.32
C TYR A 77 7.71 9.62 -0.10
N LEU A 78 7.17 8.63 0.61
CA LEU A 78 7.79 8.11 1.81
C LEU A 78 7.86 6.58 1.79
N GLY A 79 9.06 6.03 1.61
CA GLY A 79 9.28 4.60 1.81
C GLY A 79 9.14 4.22 3.28
N LEU A 80 8.35 3.19 3.56
CA LEU A 80 8.20 2.58 4.87
C LEU A 80 8.86 1.21 4.86
N MET A 81 9.61 0.88 5.91
CA MET A 81 10.24 -0.42 6.06
C MET A 81 10.21 -0.88 7.51
N ALA A 82 9.84 -2.14 7.70
CA ALA A 82 9.86 -2.81 8.99
C ALA A 82 10.43 -4.23 8.83
N THR A 83 11.04 -4.74 9.89
CA THR A 83 11.57 -6.10 9.91
C THR A 83 11.54 -6.70 11.32
N ARG A 84 11.66 -8.02 11.41
CA ARG A 84 11.83 -8.71 12.68
C ARG A 84 13.15 -8.32 13.32
N LYS A 85 13.22 -8.35 14.64
CA LYS A 85 14.42 -8.00 15.42
C LYS A 85 15.67 -8.78 14.97
N ALA A 86 15.51 -10.01 14.53
CA ALA A 86 16.62 -10.84 14.03
C ALA A 86 17.36 -10.19 12.84
N PHE A 87 16.68 -9.41 12.02
CA PHE A 87 17.23 -8.80 10.79
C PHE A 87 17.58 -7.31 10.96
N VAL A 88 17.43 -6.73 12.15
CA VAL A 88 17.64 -5.29 12.39
C VAL A 88 19.04 -4.81 11.96
N ARG A 89 20.07 -5.67 12.04
CA ARG A 89 21.43 -5.34 11.61
C ARG A 89 21.61 -5.29 10.10
N ASN A 90 20.67 -5.83 9.34
CA ASN A 90 20.67 -5.85 7.88
C ASN A 90 19.72 -4.78 7.31
N LEU A 91 18.94 -4.11 8.15
CA LEU A 91 18.01 -3.06 7.73
C LEU A 91 18.81 -1.91 7.08
N PRO A 92 18.43 -1.45 5.87
CA PRO A 92 19.06 -0.28 5.26
C PRO A 92 18.70 1.00 6.00
N GLY A 93 19.55 2.03 5.84
CA GLY A 93 19.33 3.35 6.42
C GLY A 93 19.69 3.47 7.89
N ARG A 94 19.48 4.65 8.43
CA ARG A 94 19.80 5.03 9.80
C ARG A 94 18.73 4.57 10.77
N LEU A 95 19.16 4.10 11.93
CA LEU A 95 18.26 3.73 13.02
C LEU A 95 18.50 4.65 14.21
N VAL A 96 17.41 5.17 14.77
CA VAL A 96 17.42 6.04 15.94
C VAL A 96 16.91 5.24 17.14
N GLY A 97 17.70 5.22 18.21
CA GLY A 97 17.34 4.64 19.49
C GLY A 97 16.95 5.71 20.50
N GLN A 98 16.04 5.37 21.41
CA GLN A 98 15.76 6.20 22.58
C GLN A 98 16.73 5.87 23.69
N THR A 99 17.26 6.91 24.35
CA THR A 99 18.16 6.82 25.50
C THR A 99 17.85 7.92 26.51
N VAL A 100 18.70 8.14 27.47
CA VAL A 100 18.67 9.29 28.38
C VAL A 100 19.96 10.07 28.24
N ASP A 101 19.90 11.40 28.43
CA ASP A 101 21.07 12.26 28.49
C ASP A 101 21.78 12.17 29.85
N ASN A 102 22.85 12.94 30.03
CA ASN A 102 23.61 12.98 31.29
C ASN A 102 22.85 13.58 32.50
N LYS A 103 21.66 14.11 32.27
CA LYS A 103 20.74 14.63 33.29
C LYS A 103 19.51 13.71 33.50
N GLY A 104 19.52 12.52 32.91
CA GLY A 104 18.41 11.55 32.98
C GLY A 104 17.18 11.92 32.15
N LYS A 105 17.25 12.91 31.26
CA LYS A 105 16.15 13.28 30.39
C LYS A 105 16.15 12.40 29.13
N ARG A 106 14.95 12.12 28.61
CA ARG A 106 14.77 11.40 27.33
C ARG A 106 15.56 12.08 26.21
N ALA A 107 16.37 11.31 25.52
CA ALA A 107 17.18 11.71 24.38
C ALA A 107 17.10 10.67 23.27
N PHE A 108 17.57 11.02 22.08
CA PHE A 108 17.63 10.15 20.92
C PHE A 108 19.04 10.13 20.33
N VAL A 109 19.46 8.98 19.85
CA VAL A 109 20.81 8.78 19.32
C VAL A 109 20.78 7.85 18.11
N LEU A 110 21.67 8.07 17.15
CA LEU A 110 21.90 7.12 16.07
C LEU A 110 22.48 5.82 16.65
N THR A 111 21.87 4.70 16.25
CA THR A 111 22.28 3.36 16.71
C THR A 111 22.78 2.53 15.54
N LEU A 112 23.59 1.49 15.83
CA LEU A 112 24.11 0.55 14.86
C LEU A 112 24.84 1.22 13.68
N SER A 113 25.43 2.40 13.90
CA SER A 113 26.11 3.21 12.86
C SER A 113 27.33 2.52 12.23
N THR A 114 27.90 1.49 12.88
CA THR A 114 28.99 0.69 12.31
C THR A 114 28.65 -0.04 11.01
N ARG A 115 27.39 -0.19 10.65
CA ARG A 115 26.93 -0.77 9.37
C ARG A 115 26.76 0.27 8.25
N GLU A 116 26.93 1.56 8.59
CA GLU A 116 26.71 2.70 7.69
C GLU A 116 27.92 2.98 6.82
N GLN A 117 27.67 3.61 5.66
CA GLN A 117 28.68 3.90 4.64
C GLN A 117 29.83 4.79 5.13
N HIS A 118 29.55 5.78 5.98
CA HIS A 118 30.57 6.68 6.53
C HIS A 118 31.59 5.98 7.43
N ILE A 119 31.28 4.78 7.92
CA ILE A 119 32.19 3.94 8.71
C ILE A 119 32.75 2.79 7.89
N ARG A 120 31.87 2.01 7.23
CA ARG A 120 32.27 0.79 6.53
C ARG A 120 32.63 0.97 5.06
N ARG A 121 32.39 2.14 4.50
CA ARG A 121 32.67 2.47 3.10
C ARG A 121 32.06 1.44 2.14
N GLU A 122 32.85 0.78 1.30
CA GLU A 122 32.39 -0.24 0.34
C GLU A 122 31.78 -1.51 0.99
N LYS A 123 32.05 -1.74 2.27
CA LYS A 123 31.50 -2.87 3.04
C LYS A 123 30.21 -2.52 3.78
N ALA A 124 29.62 -1.35 3.53
CA ALA A 124 28.36 -0.96 4.15
C ALA A 124 27.21 -1.84 3.68
N VAL A 125 26.26 -2.08 4.58
CA VAL A 125 25.01 -2.84 4.26
C VAL A 125 24.14 -2.05 3.29
N SER A 126 24.20 -0.72 3.32
CA SER A 126 23.37 0.17 2.51
C SER A 126 24.17 1.41 2.07
N ASN A 127 23.88 1.89 0.86
CA ASN A 127 24.39 3.14 0.30
C ASN A 127 23.44 4.34 0.52
N ILE A 128 22.42 4.19 1.37
CA ILE A 128 21.48 5.29 1.68
C ILE A 128 22.24 6.38 2.42
N CYS A 129 22.35 7.56 1.80
CA CYS A 129 22.98 8.75 2.37
C CYS A 129 21.96 9.72 2.94
N SER A 130 20.93 10.04 2.15
CA SER A 130 19.84 10.96 2.53
C SER A 130 18.54 10.21 2.74
N ASN A 131 17.61 10.82 3.45
CA ASN A 131 16.27 10.30 3.68
C ASN A 131 15.20 11.32 3.31
N ALA A 132 13.94 10.88 3.25
CA ALA A 132 12.77 11.73 3.04
C ALA A 132 12.29 12.34 4.38
N GLY A 133 13.18 13.03 5.10
CA GLY A 133 12.92 13.52 6.47
C GLY A 133 11.72 14.44 6.59
N LEU A 134 11.49 15.34 5.63
CA LEU A 134 10.31 16.22 5.61
C LEU A 134 9.02 15.40 5.44
N CYS A 135 9.01 14.45 4.50
CA CYS A 135 7.86 13.56 4.29
C CYS A 135 7.60 12.70 5.53
N ALA A 136 8.64 12.16 6.15
CA ALA A 136 8.53 11.38 7.39
C ALA A 136 7.93 12.21 8.54
N MET A 137 8.34 13.47 8.68
CA MET A 137 7.80 14.38 9.68
C MET A 137 6.32 14.71 9.41
N THR A 138 5.95 14.98 8.16
CA THR A 138 4.56 15.23 7.75
C THR A 138 3.68 14.02 8.07
N CYS A 139 4.12 12.81 7.70
CA CYS A 139 3.39 11.58 8.02
C CYS A 139 3.27 11.35 9.54
N ALA A 140 4.33 11.63 10.31
CA ALA A 140 4.28 11.52 11.77
C ALA A 140 3.26 12.48 12.39
N MET A 141 3.21 13.73 11.92
CA MET A 141 2.20 14.70 12.36
C MET A 141 0.78 14.27 11.98
N TYR A 142 0.58 13.78 10.76
CA TYR A 142 -0.70 13.24 10.31
C TYR A 142 -1.16 12.09 11.21
N LEU A 143 -0.31 11.09 11.42
CA LEU A 143 -0.62 9.93 12.26
C LEU A 143 -0.88 10.32 13.72
N ALA A 144 -0.12 11.29 14.26
CA ALA A 144 -0.33 11.81 15.61
C ALA A 144 -1.67 12.53 15.75
N SER A 145 -2.06 13.30 14.72
CA SER A 145 -3.35 14.04 14.70
C SER A 145 -4.54 13.10 14.55
N MET A 146 -4.42 12.10 13.70
CA MET A 146 -5.49 11.11 13.46
C MET A 146 -5.66 10.14 14.63
N GLY A 147 -4.56 9.71 15.22
CA GLY A 147 -4.55 8.62 16.19
C GLY A 147 -5.06 7.31 15.61
N GLY A 148 -5.09 6.26 16.40
CA GLY A 148 -5.54 4.93 15.94
C GLY A 148 -7.03 4.91 15.55
N THR A 149 -7.87 5.65 16.23
CA THR A 149 -9.30 5.75 15.92
C THR A 149 -9.55 6.46 14.60
N GLY A 150 -8.87 7.60 14.37
CA GLY A 150 -8.99 8.34 13.13
C GLY A 150 -8.48 7.55 11.93
N LEU A 151 -7.33 6.86 12.06
CA LEU A 151 -6.80 6.02 11.00
C LEU A 151 -7.76 4.88 10.64
N ARG A 152 -8.34 4.21 11.64
CA ARG A 152 -9.36 3.17 11.42
C ARG A 152 -10.59 3.73 10.72
N HIS A 153 -11.07 4.91 11.15
CA HIS A 153 -12.24 5.55 10.55
C HIS A 153 -11.98 5.89 9.07
N MET A 154 -10.82 6.45 8.75
CA MET A 154 -10.44 6.77 7.36
C MET A 154 -10.34 5.50 6.49
N ALA A 155 -9.71 4.44 7.01
CA ALA A 155 -9.63 3.16 6.31
C ALA A 155 -11.03 2.56 6.05
N GLN A 156 -11.93 2.61 7.05
CA GLN A 156 -13.30 2.16 6.89
C GLN A 156 -14.05 2.97 5.83
N LEU A 157 -13.89 4.29 5.83
CA LEU A 157 -14.52 5.18 4.86
C LEU A 157 -14.05 4.89 3.43
N ASN A 158 -12.76 4.61 3.22
CA ASN A 158 -12.21 4.19 1.92
C ASN A 158 -12.91 2.91 1.44
N ARG A 159 -12.93 1.88 2.29
CA ARG A 159 -13.56 0.60 1.96
C ARG A 159 -15.05 0.74 1.67
N ASP A 160 -15.79 1.47 2.50
CA ASP A 160 -17.24 1.63 2.33
C ASP A 160 -17.59 2.33 1.01
N LYS A 161 -16.81 3.34 0.61
CA LYS A 161 -16.98 4.02 -0.67
C LYS A 161 -16.63 3.11 -1.86
N ALA A 162 -15.60 2.30 -1.74
CA ALA A 162 -15.25 1.32 -2.78
C ALA A 162 -16.35 0.27 -2.94
N GLU A 163 -16.88 -0.28 -1.84
CA GLU A 163 -18.00 -1.22 -1.89
C GLU A 163 -19.29 -0.55 -2.43
N TYR A 164 -19.53 0.72 -2.11
CA TYR A 164 -20.63 1.48 -2.67
C TYR A 164 -20.54 1.62 -4.18
N LEU A 165 -19.36 2.01 -4.71
CA LEU A 165 -19.14 2.08 -6.16
C LEU A 165 -19.26 0.69 -6.81
N LYS A 166 -18.67 -0.34 -6.21
CA LYS A 166 -18.74 -1.72 -6.70
C LYS A 166 -20.19 -2.20 -6.83
N ALA A 167 -21.02 -1.95 -5.81
CA ALA A 167 -22.45 -2.27 -5.82
C ALA A 167 -23.22 -1.47 -6.89
N GLY A 168 -22.86 -0.21 -7.11
CA GLY A 168 -23.43 0.62 -8.18
C GLY A 168 -23.10 0.08 -9.57
N LEU A 169 -21.85 -0.25 -9.79
CA LEU A 169 -21.36 -0.85 -11.06
C LEU A 169 -22.03 -2.20 -11.34
N ALA A 170 -22.22 -3.04 -10.31
CA ALA A 170 -22.89 -4.33 -10.48
C ALA A 170 -24.34 -4.17 -10.99
N LYS A 171 -25.07 -3.14 -10.55
CA LYS A 171 -26.41 -2.81 -11.07
C LYS A 171 -26.40 -2.39 -12.55
N LEU A 172 -25.27 -1.91 -13.05
CA LEU A 172 -25.06 -1.53 -14.45
C LEU A 172 -24.47 -2.67 -15.30
N GLY A 173 -24.42 -3.90 -14.78
CA GLY A 173 -23.99 -5.08 -15.53
C GLY A 173 -22.49 -5.39 -15.43
N PHE A 174 -21.73 -4.64 -14.63
CA PHE A 174 -20.33 -5.00 -14.34
C PHE A 174 -20.26 -6.22 -13.41
N ARG A 175 -19.22 -7.03 -13.57
CA ARG A 175 -19.00 -8.23 -12.78
C ARG A 175 -17.61 -8.22 -12.14
N PRO A 176 -17.47 -8.59 -10.85
CA PRO A 176 -16.15 -8.75 -10.24
C PRO A 176 -15.32 -9.77 -11.02
N VAL A 177 -14.05 -9.45 -11.29
CA VAL A 177 -13.10 -10.38 -11.91
C VAL A 177 -12.52 -11.33 -10.88
N TYR A 178 -12.31 -10.85 -9.66
CA TYR A 178 -11.76 -11.63 -8.55
C TYR A 178 -12.77 -11.71 -7.40
N SER A 179 -12.80 -12.85 -6.72
CA SER A 179 -13.69 -13.12 -5.57
C SER A 179 -13.11 -12.73 -4.21
N GLY A 180 -11.82 -12.38 -4.14
CA GLY A 180 -11.13 -12.01 -2.91
C GLY A 180 -11.64 -10.70 -2.31
N GLN A 181 -11.37 -10.50 -1.00
CA GLN A 181 -11.62 -9.23 -0.35
C GLN A 181 -10.75 -8.13 -0.95
N THR A 182 -11.30 -6.93 -1.07
CA THR A 182 -10.58 -5.75 -1.59
C THR A 182 -10.64 -4.61 -0.58
N PHE A 183 -9.73 -3.65 -0.73
CA PHE A 183 -9.74 -2.46 0.12
C PHE A 183 -10.38 -1.27 -0.62
N ASN A 184 -9.62 -0.40 -1.24
CA ASN A 184 -10.10 0.77 -1.99
C ASN A 184 -9.94 0.61 -3.52
N GLU A 185 -9.25 -0.43 -3.95
CA GLU A 185 -9.08 -0.81 -5.35
C GLU A 185 -9.75 -2.16 -5.63
N PHE A 186 -10.30 -2.32 -6.83
CA PHE A 186 -10.94 -3.56 -7.26
C PHE A 186 -11.08 -3.61 -8.79
N VAL A 187 -11.12 -4.83 -9.35
CA VAL A 187 -11.26 -5.05 -10.79
C VAL A 187 -12.68 -5.53 -11.12
N MET A 188 -13.30 -4.89 -12.10
CA MET A 188 -14.58 -5.30 -12.64
C MET A 188 -14.49 -5.50 -14.15
N ALA A 189 -15.08 -6.58 -14.66
CA ALA A 189 -15.36 -6.76 -16.07
C ALA A 189 -16.56 -5.91 -16.48
N ALA A 190 -16.39 -5.11 -17.50
CA ALA A 190 -17.42 -4.18 -17.98
C ALA A 190 -18.41 -4.86 -18.94
N PRO A 191 -19.66 -4.37 -19.02
CA PRO A 191 -20.61 -4.80 -20.02
C PRO A 191 -20.20 -4.33 -21.42
N ALA A 192 -20.72 -4.99 -22.44
CA ALA A 192 -20.47 -4.60 -23.84
C ALA A 192 -20.82 -3.12 -24.09
N GLY A 193 -19.96 -2.44 -24.84
CA GLY A 193 -20.13 -1.01 -25.18
C GLY A 193 -19.62 -0.02 -24.13
N PHE A 194 -19.13 -0.47 -22.98
CA PHE A 194 -18.57 0.43 -21.98
C PHE A 194 -17.31 1.15 -22.46
N ASP A 195 -16.48 0.53 -23.28
CA ASP A 195 -15.27 1.14 -23.85
C ASP A 195 -15.54 2.49 -24.55
N ALA A 196 -16.62 2.59 -25.28
CA ALA A 196 -17.03 3.85 -25.92
C ALA A 196 -17.42 4.93 -24.90
N LYS A 197 -18.15 4.55 -23.83
CA LYS A 197 -18.49 5.45 -22.72
C LYS A 197 -17.22 5.88 -21.96
N TRP A 198 -16.30 4.96 -21.71
CA TRP A 198 -15.03 5.22 -21.02
C TRP A 198 -14.16 6.20 -21.82
N LYS A 199 -14.01 6.00 -23.13
CA LYS A 199 -13.28 6.94 -24.00
C LYS A 199 -13.90 8.33 -23.99
N ARG A 200 -15.23 8.43 -24.07
CA ARG A 200 -15.94 9.71 -23.98
C ARG A 200 -15.66 10.42 -22.65
N LEU A 201 -15.73 9.71 -21.53
CA LEU A 201 -15.39 10.27 -20.22
C LEU A 201 -13.96 10.82 -20.18
N LEU A 202 -13.01 10.07 -20.70
CA LEU A 202 -11.59 10.45 -20.69
C LEU A 202 -11.32 11.62 -21.64
N GLU A 203 -11.80 11.56 -22.88
CA GLU A 203 -11.43 12.50 -23.93
C GLU A 203 -12.22 13.80 -23.87
N GLU A 204 -13.54 13.74 -23.66
CA GLU A 204 -14.41 14.90 -23.67
C GLU A 204 -14.56 15.51 -22.27
N LYS A 205 -14.77 14.69 -21.25
CA LYS A 205 -15.03 15.16 -19.87
C LYS A 205 -13.78 15.24 -18.99
N LYS A 206 -12.63 14.72 -19.47
CA LYS A 206 -11.36 14.66 -18.72
C LYS A 206 -11.49 13.88 -17.39
N ILE A 207 -12.36 12.88 -17.36
CA ILE A 207 -12.59 12.01 -16.22
C ILE A 207 -11.95 10.65 -16.51
N MET A 208 -10.90 10.31 -15.76
CA MET A 208 -10.34 8.96 -15.76
C MET A 208 -11.16 8.09 -14.81
N PHE A 209 -12.09 7.32 -15.34
CA PHE A 209 -12.95 6.43 -14.59
C PHE A 209 -12.52 4.97 -14.77
N GLY A 210 -11.66 4.52 -13.91
CA GLY A 210 -11.01 3.21 -13.99
C GLY A 210 -9.86 3.18 -14.99
N MET A 211 -8.98 2.21 -14.84
CA MET A 211 -7.84 1.95 -15.71
C MET A 211 -8.09 0.68 -16.52
N ASP A 212 -8.07 0.79 -17.84
CA ASP A 212 -8.18 -0.36 -18.75
C ASP A 212 -6.97 -1.28 -18.56
N LEU A 213 -7.21 -2.53 -18.13
CA LEU A 213 -6.18 -3.51 -17.86
C LEU A 213 -5.75 -4.31 -19.08
N SER A 214 -6.49 -4.28 -20.18
CA SER A 214 -6.22 -5.06 -21.39
C SER A 214 -4.86 -4.74 -22.02
N LYS A 215 -4.33 -3.54 -21.74
CA LYS A 215 -3.00 -3.10 -22.23
C LYS A 215 -1.81 -3.80 -21.59
N TRP A 216 -1.99 -4.34 -20.39
CA TRP A 216 -0.89 -4.93 -19.59
C TRP A 216 -1.14 -6.38 -19.17
N TYR A 217 -2.40 -6.81 -19.16
CA TYR A 217 -2.83 -8.12 -18.70
C TYR A 217 -3.79 -8.77 -19.69
N PRO A 218 -3.87 -10.09 -19.76
CA PRO A 218 -4.85 -10.79 -20.61
C PRO A 218 -6.28 -10.74 -20.01
N LEU A 219 -6.73 -9.52 -19.70
CA LEU A 219 -7.99 -9.20 -19.03
C LEU A 219 -8.81 -8.28 -19.93
N ALA A 220 -9.41 -8.87 -20.98
CA ALA A 220 -10.28 -8.13 -21.90
C ALA A 220 -11.46 -7.50 -21.14
N ASP A 221 -11.87 -6.30 -21.55
CA ASP A 221 -12.99 -5.53 -20.99
C ASP A 221 -12.94 -5.37 -19.46
N SER A 222 -11.77 -5.41 -18.87
CA SER A 222 -11.59 -5.33 -17.41
C SER A 222 -10.91 -4.02 -17.00
N TYR A 223 -11.48 -3.38 -15.98
CA TYR A 223 -11.03 -2.09 -15.49
C TYR A 223 -10.71 -2.16 -14.00
N LEU A 224 -9.58 -1.57 -13.61
CA LEU A 224 -9.21 -1.34 -12.21
C LEU A 224 -9.81 -0.01 -11.75
N PHE A 225 -10.65 -0.05 -10.74
CA PHE A 225 -11.24 1.13 -10.11
C PHE A 225 -10.58 1.38 -8.76
N CYS A 226 -10.46 2.66 -8.40
CA CYS A 226 -9.97 3.12 -7.10
C CYS A 226 -10.90 4.20 -6.55
N VAL A 227 -11.29 4.07 -5.29
CA VAL A 227 -12.07 5.09 -4.58
C VAL A 227 -11.49 5.31 -3.20
N THR A 228 -11.21 6.58 -2.88
CA THR A 228 -10.68 6.97 -1.58
C THR A 228 -11.67 7.87 -0.82
N GLU A 229 -11.32 8.23 0.40
CA GLU A 229 -12.08 9.16 1.23
C GLU A 229 -12.32 10.52 0.57
N THR A 230 -11.47 10.90 -0.38
CA THR A 230 -11.54 12.19 -1.06
C THR A 230 -12.75 12.34 -2.01
N ARG A 231 -13.40 11.25 -2.37
CA ARG A 231 -14.60 11.27 -3.23
C ARG A 231 -15.86 11.31 -2.38
N SER A 232 -16.75 12.24 -2.69
CA SER A 232 -18.06 12.28 -2.04
C SER A 232 -19.00 11.20 -2.62
N ARG A 233 -20.05 10.87 -1.88
CA ARG A 233 -21.13 10.00 -2.38
C ARG A 233 -21.78 10.60 -3.64
N ALA A 234 -21.97 11.92 -3.66
CA ALA A 234 -22.54 12.63 -4.80
C ALA A 234 -21.68 12.48 -6.06
N ASP A 235 -20.34 12.50 -5.93
CA ASP A 235 -19.42 12.26 -7.06
C ASP A 235 -19.59 10.82 -7.61
N ILE A 236 -19.72 9.83 -6.72
CA ILE A 236 -19.94 8.43 -7.10
C ILE A 236 -21.30 8.28 -7.79
N ASP A 237 -22.35 8.86 -7.25
CA ASP A 237 -23.69 8.80 -7.85
C ASP A 237 -23.73 9.50 -9.22
N ALA A 238 -23.04 10.63 -9.36
CA ALA A 238 -22.94 11.37 -10.62
C ALA A 238 -22.26 10.55 -11.73
N ILE A 239 -21.12 9.88 -11.41
CA ILE A 239 -20.42 9.06 -12.40
C ILE A 239 -21.22 7.81 -12.76
N LEU A 240 -21.88 7.15 -11.79
CA LEU A 240 -22.74 6.00 -12.06
C LEU A 240 -23.90 6.37 -12.98
N LYS A 241 -24.52 7.54 -12.80
CA LYS A 241 -25.58 8.07 -13.67
C LYS A 241 -25.05 8.37 -15.07
N GLU A 242 -23.83 8.86 -15.19
CA GLU A 242 -23.21 9.21 -16.50
C GLU A 242 -22.93 7.97 -17.36
N ILE A 243 -22.64 6.83 -16.72
CA ILE A 243 -22.32 5.58 -17.42
C ILE A 243 -23.53 4.63 -17.54
N ALA A 244 -24.64 4.94 -16.90
CA ALA A 244 -25.90 4.20 -17.04
C ALA A 244 -26.47 4.38 -18.48
#